data_2cd4f2ba979f095181be448ae8bf719a
#
_entry.id   2cd4f2ba979f095181be448ae8bf719a
#
_cell.length_a   1.000
_cell.length_b   1.000
_cell.length_c   1.000
_cell.angle_alpha   90.00
_cell.angle_beta   90.00
_cell.angle_gamma   90.00
#
_symmetry.space_group_name_H-M   'P 1'
#
loop_
_entity.id
_entity.type
_entity.pdbx_description
1 polymer ?
#
loop_
_entity_poly.entity_id
_entity_poly.type
_entity_poly.pdbx_seq_one_letter_code
_entity_poly.pdbx_strand_id
1 'polypeptide(L)'
;MAASFKFDTAKLNWVHFEGSPRFDYPINYDLAILGSQVEIGALDFIMRWPPNSFCHFHRHLAATTTLVLEGEQNLFETNDDGATTHTIRKAGDYARS
;
A
#
# COMPACT_ATOMS: atom_id res chain seq x y z
N MET A 1 -9.85 30.50 8.70
CA MET A 1 -8.73 30.08 7.86
C MET A 1 -8.49 28.58 8.06
N ALA A 2 -8.49 27.85 6.97
CA ALA A 2 -8.23 26.42 7.06
C ALA A 2 -6.73 26.15 7.26
N ALA A 3 -6.42 25.22 8.16
CA ALA A 3 -5.04 24.76 8.32
C ALA A 3 -4.62 24.00 7.06
N SER A 4 -3.42 24.27 6.58
CA SER A 4 -2.82 23.54 5.47
C SER A 4 -1.90 22.47 6.03
N PHE A 5 -2.20 21.20 5.68
CA PHE A 5 -1.35 20.10 6.07
C PHE A 5 -0.49 19.72 4.88
N LYS A 6 0.81 19.74 5.08
CA LYS A 6 1.76 19.22 4.10
C LYS A 6 2.44 18.00 4.69
N PHE A 7 2.40 16.93 3.93
CA PHE A 7 3.12 15.72 4.27
C PHE A 7 4.45 15.73 3.51
N ASP A 8 5.55 15.93 4.25
CA ASP A 8 6.87 16.01 3.64
C ASP A 8 7.49 14.63 3.54
N THR A 9 7.36 14.02 2.38
CA THR A 9 7.88 12.69 2.11
C THR A 9 9.40 12.67 1.98
N ALA A 10 10.04 13.83 1.80
CA ALA A 10 11.49 13.91 1.67
C ALA A 10 12.23 13.60 2.98
N LYS A 11 11.53 13.72 4.12
CA LYS A 11 12.10 13.42 5.44
C LYS A 11 12.06 11.93 5.79
N LEU A 12 11.42 11.10 4.98
CA LEU A 12 11.27 9.68 5.25
C LEU A 12 12.46 8.90 4.69
N ASN A 13 12.79 7.81 5.37
CA ASN A 13 13.83 6.90 4.92
C ASN A 13 13.22 5.89 3.96
N TRP A 14 13.33 6.15 2.67
CA TRP A 14 12.78 5.29 1.63
C TRP A 14 13.74 4.15 1.30
N VAL A 15 13.19 2.94 1.23
CA VAL A 15 13.90 1.76 0.73
C VAL A 15 13.23 1.32 -0.56
N HIS A 16 14.02 1.14 -1.60
CA HIS A 16 13.53 0.72 -2.91
C HIS A 16 13.60 -0.80 -3.05
N PHE A 17 12.48 -1.39 -3.48
CA PHE A 17 12.39 -2.80 -3.79
C PHE A 17 12.19 -2.99 -5.28
N GLU A 18 13.03 -3.79 -5.91
CA GLU A 18 12.99 -4.03 -7.34
C GLU A 18 13.27 -5.49 -7.61
N GLY A 19 12.20 -6.23 -7.91
CA GLY A 19 12.29 -7.65 -8.18
C GLY A 19 12.62 -8.50 -6.97
N SER A 20 12.34 -9.78 -7.09
CA SER A 20 12.72 -10.77 -6.10
C SER A 20 12.68 -12.14 -6.77
N PRO A 21 13.63 -13.04 -6.49
CA PRO A 21 13.57 -14.40 -7.05
C PRO A 21 12.37 -15.21 -6.57
N ARG A 22 11.66 -14.72 -5.53
CA ARG A 22 10.43 -15.36 -5.04
C ARG A 22 9.21 -15.01 -5.86
N PHE A 23 9.30 -13.99 -6.73
CA PHE A 23 8.18 -13.53 -7.53
C PHE A 23 8.55 -13.66 -9.00
N ASP A 24 7.63 -14.23 -9.77
CA ASP A 24 7.77 -14.39 -11.21
C ASP A 24 7.20 -13.20 -12.00
N TYR A 25 6.95 -12.08 -11.31
CA TYR A 25 6.49 -10.83 -11.89
C TYR A 25 7.33 -9.67 -11.35
N PRO A 26 7.45 -8.55 -12.10
CA PRO A 26 8.23 -7.41 -11.64
C PRO A 26 7.59 -6.73 -10.44
N ILE A 27 8.40 -6.49 -9.42
CA ILE A 27 8.03 -5.68 -8.27
C ILE A 27 8.87 -4.42 -8.32
N ASN A 28 8.22 -3.27 -8.18
CA ASN A 28 8.91 -1.99 -8.16
C ASN A 28 8.12 -1.02 -7.31
N TYR A 29 8.61 -0.77 -6.10
CA TYR A 29 7.99 0.17 -5.18
C TYR A 29 8.99 0.65 -4.14
N ASP A 30 8.68 1.79 -3.53
CA ASP A 30 9.41 2.32 -2.40
C ASP A 30 8.62 2.12 -1.11
N LEU A 31 9.33 1.84 -0.04
CA LEU A 31 8.74 1.63 1.28
C LEU A 31 9.46 2.50 2.31
N ALA A 32 8.70 3.20 3.14
CA ALA A 32 9.23 3.92 4.29
C ALA A 32 8.53 3.43 5.55
N ILE A 33 9.27 2.88 6.50
CA ILE A 33 8.72 2.42 7.76
C ILE A 33 8.58 3.62 8.70
N LEU A 34 7.37 3.84 9.22
CA LEU A 34 7.06 4.92 10.14
C LEU A 34 7.20 4.47 11.59
N GLY A 35 6.86 3.22 11.89
CA GLY A 35 6.93 2.70 13.23
C GLY A 35 6.65 1.20 13.25
N SER A 36 7.01 0.57 14.36
CA SER A 36 6.77 -0.85 14.56
C SER A 36 6.56 -1.15 16.03
N GLN A 37 5.68 -2.13 16.30
CA GLN A 37 5.47 -2.68 17.62
C GLN A 37 5.61 -4.19 17.52
N VAL A 38 6.83 -4.66 17.72
CA VAL A 38 7.19 -6.07 17.49
C VAL A 38 6.40 -6.99 18.39
N GLU A 39 6.10 -6.56 19.61
CA GLU A 39 5.39 -7.37 20.61
C GLU A 39 3.98 -7.77 20.15
N ILE A 40 3.34 -6.94 19.35
CA ILE A 40 2.00 -7.23 18.81
C ILE A 40 2.01 -7.46 17.30
N GLY A 41 3.19 -7.50 16.69
CA GLY A 41 3.32 -7.73 15.26
C GLY A 41 2.76 -6.61 14.39
N ALA A 42 2.76 -5.36 14.88
CA ALA A 42 2.23 -4.22 14.14
C ALA A 42 3.35 -3.46 13.41
N LEU A 43 3.06 -3.02 12.19
CA LEU A 43 3.97 -2.26 11.36
C LEU A 43 3.21 -1.14 10.65
N ASP A 44 3.71 0.09 10.79
CA ASP A 44 3.19 1.26 10.10
C ASP A 44 4.17 1.68 9.01
N PHE A 45 3.69 1.83 7.78
CA PHE A 45 4.56 2.17 6.67
C PHE A 45 3.80 2.92 5.58
N ILE A 46 4.55 3.59 4.72
CA ILE A 46 4.03 4.20 3.50
C ILE A 46 4.68 3.50 2.32
N MET A 47 3.85 3.17 1.32
CA MET A 47 4.31 2.63 0.05
C MET A 47 4.11 3.66 -1.05
N ARG A 48 5.08 3.73 -1.95
CA ARG A 48 5.01 4.59 -3.12
C ARG A 48 5.27 3.74 -4.37
N TRP A 49 4.33 3.79 -5.30
CA TRP A 49 4.39 2.99 -6.53
C TRP A 49 4.60 3.91 -7.73
N PRO A 50 5.43 3.53 -8.70
CA PRO A 50 5.47 4.23 -9.99
C PRO A 50 4.11 4.16 -10.68
N PRO A 51 3.79 5.14 -11.55
CA PRO A 51 2.55 5.07 -12.33
C PRO A 51 2.43 3.76 -13.11
N ASN A 52 1.21 3.24 -13.21
CA ASN A 52 0.90 2.00 -13.95
C ASN A 52 1.60 0.75 -13.42
N SER A 53 1.97 0.77 -12.15
CA SER A 53 2.51 -0.39 -11.47
C SER A 53 1.39 -1.25 -10.90
N PHE A 54 1.64 -2.54 -10.75
CA PHE A 54 0.66 -3.46 -10.17
C PHE A 54 1.35 -4.48 -9.28
N CYS A 55 0.57 -5.06 -8.38
CA CYS A 55 0.98 -6.18 -7.56
C CYS A 55 0.06 -7.37 -7.87
N HIS A 56 0.63 -8.55 -8.01
CA HIS A 56 -0.16 -9.76 -8.26
C HIS A 56 -1.11 -10.07 -7.11
N PHE A 57 -2.09 -10.92 -7.40
CA PHE A 57 -2.99 -11.42 -6.36
C PHE A 57 -2.18 -12.09 -5.25
N HIS A 58 -2.46 -11.69 -4.04
CA HIS A 58 -1.86 -12.27 -2.85
C HIS A 58 -2.86 -12.22 -1.71
N ARG A 59 -2.63 -13.02 -0.69
CA ARG A 59 -3.50 -13.07 0.47
C ARG A 59 -2.85 -12.31 1.62
N HIS A 60 -3.60 -11.40 2.22
CA HIS A 60 -3.17 -10.75 3.45
C HIS A 60 -3.48 -11.65 4.63
N LEU A 61 -2.45 -11.95 5.43
CA LEU A 61 -2.60 -12.79 6.62
C LEU A 61 -2.90 -11.99 7.88
N ALA A 62 -2.76 -10.67 7.81
CA ALA A 62 -3.01 -9.76 8.94
C ALA A 62 -4.01 -8.69 8.54
N ALA A 63 -4.68 -8.11 9.53
CA ALA A 63 -5.56 -6.96 9.30
C ALA A 63 -4.76 -5.77 8.81
N THR A 64 -5.27 -5.10 7.79
CA THR A 64 -4.61 -3.96 7.16
C THR A 64 -5.55 -2.77 7.12
N THR A 65 -5.06 -1.61 7.55
CA THR A 65 -5.75 -0.33 7.34
C THR A 65 -4.95 0.47 6.33
N THR A 66 -5.65 1.08 5.37
CA THR A 66 -5.03 1.78 4.25
C THR A 66 -5.63 3.16 4.09
N LEU A 67 -4.78 4.16 3.95
CA LEU A 67 -5.16 5.51 3.57
C LEU A 67 -4.41 5.87 2.29
N VAL A 68 -5.14 6.24 1.24
CA VAL A 68 -4.53 6.72 0.01
C VAL A 68 -4.17 8.18 0.19
N LEU A 69 -2.90 8.50 0.06
CA LEU A 69 -2.40 9.87 0.22
C LEU A 69 -2.39 10.63 -1.09
N GLU A 70 -2.10 9.94 -2.20
CA GLU A 70 -1.96 10.56 -3.51
C GLU A 70 -2.27 9.53 -4.59
N GLY A 71 -2.87 9.97 -5.68
CA GLY A 71 -3.13 9.13 -6.83
C GLY A 71 -4.37 8.26 -6.69
N GLU A 72 -4.36 7.13 -7.38
CA GLU A 72 -5.48 6.22 -7.46
C GLU A 72 -4.99 4.78 -7.32
N GLN A 73 -5.65 4.04 -6.44
CA GLN A 73 -5.41 2.62 -6.25
C GLN A 73 -6.61 1.84 -6.79
N ASN A 74 -6.34 0.95 -7.73
CA ASN A 74 -7.35 0.02 -8.26
C ASN A 74 -7.16 -1.33 -7.58
N LEU A 75 -8.14 -1.74 -6.80
CA LEU A 75 -8.08 -2.97 -6.01
C LEU A 75 -9.02 -4.01 -6.61
N PHE A 76 -8.46 -5.15 -6.98
CA PHE A 76 -9.23 -6.30 -7.48
C PHE A 76 -9.19 -7.39 -6.42
N GLU A 77 -10.37 -7.80 -5.95
CA GLU A 77 -10.49 -8.84 -4.93
C GLU A 77 -11.29 -10.02 -5.46
N THR A 78 -10.81 -11.22 -5.20
CA THR A 78 -11.50 -12.45 -5.58
C THR A 78 -12.07 -13.11 -4.33
N ASN A 79 -13.38 -13.33 -4.33
CA ASN A 79 -14.09 -13.99 -3.23
C ASN A 79 -13.93 -15.52 -3.32
N ASP A 80 -14.33 -16.21 -2.26
CA ASP A 80 -14.26 -17.67 -2.18
C ASP A 80 -15.11 -18.36 -3.26
N ASP A 81 -16.17 -17.70 -3.72
CA ASP A 81 -17.04 -18.20 -4.81
C ASP A 81 -16.48 -17.92 -6.21
N GLY A 82 -15.30 -17.32 -6.30
CA GLY A 82 -14.65 -17.00 -7.57
C GLY A 82 -15.05 -15.66 -8.17
N ALA A 83 -15.98 -14.92 -7.54
CA ALA A 83 -16.37 -13.61 -8.02
C ALA A 83 -15.28 -12.59 -7.75
N THR A 84 -15.00 -11.72 -8.73
CA THR A 84 -14.01 -10.65 -8.61
C THR A 84 -14.72 -9.32 -8.48
N THR A 85 -14.29 -8.51 -7.51
CA THR A 85 -14.75 -7.14 -7.32
C THR A 85 -13.63 -6.17 -7.63
N HIS A 86 -14.00 -4.99 -8.13
CA HIS A 86 -13.06 -3.91 -8.43
C HIS A 86 -13.44 -2.67 -7.62
N THR A 87 -12.53 -2.21 -6.79
CA THR A 87 -12.70 -1.01 -5.99
C THR A 87 -11.64 0.01 -6.38
N ILE A 88 -12.07 1.25 -6.59
CA ILE A 88 -11.17 2.36 -6.88
C ILE A 88 -11.08 3.22 -5.63
N ARG A 89 -9.85 3.40 -5.12
CA ARG A 89 -9.57 4.25 -3.96
C ARG A 89 -8.75 5.44 -4.43
N LYS A 90 -9.19 6.63 -4.05
CA LYS A 90 -8.53 7.89 -4.40
C LYS A 90 -7.97 8.55 -3.15
N ALA A 91 -7.18 9.61 -3.35
CA ALA A 91 -6.60 10.36 -2.24
C ALA A 91 -7.66 10.73 -1.20
N GLY A 92 -7.40 10.42 0.06
CA GLY A 92 -8.33 10.62 1.17
C GLY A 92 -9.18 9.40 1.51
N ASP A 93 -9.26 8.39 0.65
CA ASP A 93 -10.04 7.20 0.93
C ASP A 93 -9.32 6.31 1.94
N TYR A 94 -10.09 5.87 2.93
CA TYR A 94 -9.61 5.02 4.02
C TYR A 94 -10.38 3.70 4.03
N ALA A 95 -9.67 2.62 4.21
CA ALA A 95 -10.28 1.30 4.26
C ALA A 95 -9.57 0.39 5.25
N ARG A 96 -10.34 -0.55 5.79
CA ARG A 96 -9.83 -1.61 6.66
C ARG A 96 -10.22 -2.96 6.04
N SER A 97 -9.27 -3.85 5.99
CA SER A 97 -9.52 -5.18 5.44
C SER A 97 -8.80 -6.30 6.19
#